data_f713c8550f75c151c4974cc632dd96bb
#
_entry.id   f713c8550f75c151c4974cc632dd96bb
#
_cell.length_a   1.000
_cell.length_b   1.000
_cell.length_c   1.000
_cell.angle_alpha   90.00
_cell.angle_beta   90.00
_cell.angle_gamma   90.00
#
_symmetry.space_group_name_H-M   'P 1'
#
loop_
_entity.id
_entity.type
_entity.pdbx_description
1 polymer ?
#
loop_
_entity_poly.entity_id
_entity_poly.type
_entity_poly.pdbx_seq_one_letter_code
_entity_poly.pdbx_strand_id
1 'polypeptide(L)'
;MAVARTRSYRGRVGALKTLRIPAFRRLAVAYTINRFGDTLGLIALAGVVYAKTGSAAATTALFMAMEFLPSLAAPAVAARLDRIAVAPTLAAVFGVEAVCFGVLATLTHHFSLVAFLAIVAFDGVLAIAGRAICRGAAAQVLDTTDQLRDGNAVINLLYSPAFALGAFAGGATVATVGSDIALFADAATFAVAAVMCGTARGLPRYEDEPDPEPWQVRLRDGFAYLGRHPYATTLIVGQALAMVFFSLTMPIEVAFTRDTLNAGDAGYGALFGAWGVGLIVGSAAYAPLARRHLGAAAVGSTILQGISYAGLGVSPDIYVACVVAAIGGAANGVQWVALTTAIQEVTELDYQVRVMAVFESLTTLSPGIGFVLGGAIAVAVSPRVAFVVAAAGTLAVVAGVAALRPWRQPRVARVLT
;
A
#
# COMPACT_ATOMS: atom_id res chain seq x y z
N MET A 1 10.76 3.64 -34.52
CA MET A 1 11.28 3.12 -33.22
C MET A 1 12.01 4.18 -32.37
N ALA A 2 12.71 5.16 -32.92
CA ALA A 2 13.43 6.22 -32.20
C ALA A 2 12.50 7.25 -31.48
N VAL A 3 11.36 7.62 -32.10
CA VAL A 3 10.42 8.64 -31.56
C VAL A 3 9.72 8.17 -30.27
N ALA A 4 9.51 6.86 -30.09
CA ALA A 4 8.88 6.32 -28.90
C ALA A 4 9.83 6.29 -27.67
N ARG A 5 11.14 6.10 -27.91
CA ARG A 5 12.16 6.18 -26.84
C ARG A 5 12.35 7.61 -26.32
N THR A 6 12.28 8.61 -27.21
CA THR A 6 12.42 10.02 -26.82
C THR A 6 11.24 10.55 -26.02
N ARG A 7 10.00 10.06 -26.26
CA ARG A 7 8.83 10.45 -25.46
C ARG A 7 8.86 9.88 -24.04
N SER A 8 9.31 8.65 -23.86
CA SER A 8 9.44 8.02 -22.51
C SER A 8 10.56 8.68 -21.68
N TYR A 9 11.67 9.05 -22.31
CA TYR A 9 12.78 9.73 -21.63
C TYR A 9 12.42 11.19 -21.30
N ARG A 10 11.70 11.90 -22.19
CA ARG A 10 11.18 13.25 -21.92
C ARG A 10 10.14 13.27 -20.79
N GLY A 11 9.31 12.23 -20.64
CA GLY A 11 8.35 12.12 -19.55
C GLY A 11 9.01 11.99 -18.17
N ARG A 12 10.06 11.15 -18.04
CA ARG A 12 10.79 10.99 -16.77
C ARG A 12 11.57 12.26 -16.35
N VAL A 13 12.16 12.95 -17.31
CA VAL A 13 12.86 14.23 -17.05
C VAL A 13 11.85 15.35 -16.75
N GLY A 14 10.64 15.27 -17.32
CA GLY A 14 9.53 16.18 -17.01
C GLY A 14 9.04 16.02 -15.57
N ALA A 15 8.81 14.78 -15.14
CA ALA A 15 8.32 14.47 -13.81
C ALA A 15 9.25 15.03 -12.70
N LEU A 16 10.55 14.85 -12.82
CA LEU A 16 11.52 15.39 -11.85
C LEU A 16 11.55 16.92 -11.76
N LYS A 17 11.03 17.63 -12.77
CA LYS A 17 10.90 19.09 -12.72
C LYS A 17 9.92 19.56 -11.65
N THR A 18 8.93 18.75 -11.28
CA THR A 18 7.98 19.05 -10.21
C THR A 18 8.68 19.25 -8.87
N LEU A 19 9.81 18.57 -8.62
CA LEU A 19 10.64 18.75 -7.44
C LEU A 19 11.30 20.14 -7.34
N ARG A 20 11.24 20.96 -8.39
CA ARG A 20 11.66 22.38 -8.34
C ARG A 20 10.63 23.27 -7.64
N ILE A 21 9.39 22.79 -7.50
CA ILE A 21 8.35 23.48 -6.71
C ILE A 21 8.65 23.24 -5.24
N PRO A 22 9.04 24.26 -4.43
CA PRO A 22 9.52 24.05 -3.07
C PRO A 22 8.49 23.41 -2.15
N ALA A 23 7.21 23.78 -2.28
CA ALA A 23 6.11 23.22 -1.50
C ALA A 23 5.92 21.72 -1.83
N PHE A 24 5.83 21.36 -3.10
CA PHE A 24 5.72 19.97 -3.53
C PHE A 24 6.93 19.12 -3.11
N ARG A 25 8.15 19.64 -3.29
CA ARG A 25 9.37 18.93 -2.89
C ARG A 25 9.36 18.58 -1.41
N ARG A 26 8.96 19.52 -0.53
CA ARG A 26 8.87 19.27 0.91
C ARG A 26 7.85 18.19 1.24
N LEU A 27 6.67 18.23 0.62
CA LEU A 27 5.64 17.17 0.78
C LEU A 27 6.14 15.82 0.29
N ALA A 28 6.75 15.76 -0.90
CA ALA A 28 7.25 14.53 -1.48
C ALA A 28 8.38 13.91 -0.63
N VAL A 29 9.29 14.72 -0.10
CA VAL A 29 10.37 14.23 0.78
C VAL A 29 9.81 13.80 2.12
N ALA A 30 8.93 14.58 2.75
CA ALA A 30 8.28 14.20 4.01
C ALA A 30 7.49 12.88 3.85
N TYR A 31 6.73 12.74 2.76
CA TYR A 31 6.03 11.50 2.43
C TYR A 31 6.98 10.30 2.27
N THR A 32 8.12 10.50 1.61
CA THR A 32 9.11 9.43 1.38
C THR A 32 9.77 9.00 2.68
N ILE A 33 10.15 9.94 3.54
CA ILE A 33 10.73 9.66 4.86
C ILE A 33 9.71 8.94 5.73
N ASN A 34 8.46 9.41 5.75
CA ASN A 34 7.38 8.74 6.47
C ASN A 34 7.18 7.30 5.98
N ARG A 35 7.14 7.06 4.66
CA ARG A 35 6.96 5.70 4.12
C ARG A 35 8.14 4.77 4.43
N PHE A 36 9.36 5.29 4.46
CA PHE A 36 10.52 4.55 4.91
C PHE A 36 10.38 4.16 6.40
N GLY A 37 10.02 5.12 7.25
CA GLY A 37 9.79 4.90 8.67
C GLY A 37 8.64 3.92 8.92
N ASP A 38 7.46 4.15 8.34
CA ASP A 38 6.30 3.25 8.46
C ASP A 38 6.67 1.78 8.21
N THR A 39 7.51 1.52 7.17
CA THR A 39 7.88 0.15 6.83
C THR A 39 8.92 -0.41 7.80
N LEU A 40 9.86 0.42 8.24
CA LEU A 40 10.82 0.07 9.29
C LEU A 40 10.09 -0.25 10.59
N GLY A 41 9.16 0.61 11.00
CA GLY A 41 8.30 0.43 12.17
C GLY A 41 7.41 -0.82 12.08
N LEU A 42 6.82 -1.10 10.93
CA LEU A 42 6.04 -2.32 10.68
C LEU A 42 6.83 -3.59 11.01
N ILE A 43 8.07 -3.68 10.51
CA ILE A 43 8.94 -4.83 10.76
C ILE A 43 9.25 -4.96 12.27
N ALA A 44 9.53 -3.82 12.93
CA ALA A 44 9.80 -3.80 14.37
C ALA A 44 8.57 -4.18 15.19
N LEU A 45 7.40 -3.62 14.88
CA LEU A 45 6.13 -3.91 15.57
C LEU A 45 5.75 -5.38 15.47
N ALA A 46 5.79 -5.96 14.25
CA ALA A 46 5.47 -7.37 14.03
C ALA A 46 6.50 -8.27 14.75
N GLY A 47 7.77 -7.91 14.68
CA GLY A 47 8.85 -8.59 15.40
C GLY A 47 8.65 -8.60 16.91
N VAL A 48 8.33 -7.45 17.53
CA VAL A 48 8.07 -7.33 18.97
C VAL A 48 6.86 -8.16 19.38
N VAL A 49 5.73 -7.99 18.71
CA VAL A 49 4.50 -8.71 19.07
C VAL A 49 4.73 -10.21 18.98
N TYR A 50 5.35 -10.68 17.91
CA TYR A 50 5.63 -12.11 17.77
C TYR A 50 6.66 -12.61 18.79
N ALA A 51 7.75 -11.86 19.04
CA ALA A 51 8.79 -12.25 20.02
C ALA A 51 8.21 -12.34 21.46
N LYS A 52 7.30 -11.42 21.83
CA LYS A 52 6.72 -11.36 23.19
C LYS A 52 5.58 -12.33 23.40
N THR A 53 4.88 -12.74 22.35
CA THR A 53 3.66 -13.56 22.47
C THR A 53 3.81 -14.97 21.91
N GLY A 54 4.74 -15.20 20.98
CA GLY A 54 4.84 -16.45 20.19
C GLY A 54 3.57 -16.78 19.39
N SER A 55 2.74 -15.76 19.09
CA SER A 55 1.37 -15.98 18.61
C SER A 55 1.11 -15.31 17.26
N ALA A 56 0.81 -16.12 16.26
CA ALA A 56 0.33 -15.62 14.97
C ALA A 56 -1.02 -14.87 15.11
N ALA A 57 -1.85 -15.25 16.08
CA ALA A 57 -3.10 -14.54 16.36
C ALA A 57 -2.83 -13.13 16.91
N ALA A 58 -1.82 -12.94 17.76
CA ALA A 58 -1.44 -11.61 18.24
C ALA A 58 -0.88 -10.74 17.10
N THR A 59 -0.11 -11.33 16.18
CA THR A 59 0.36 -10.63 14.98
C THR A 59 -0.81 -10.27 14.07
N THR A 60 -1.78 -11.16 13.91
CA THR A 60 -3.03 -10.85 13.19
C THR A 60 -3.75 -9.65 13.83
N ALA A 61 -3.88 -9.64 15.15
CA ALA A 61 -4.49 -8.52 15.87
C ALA A 61 -3.71 -7.21 15.66
N LEU A 62 -2.38 -7.27 15.55
CA LEU A 62 -1.55 -6.12 15.19
C LEU A 62 -1.92 -5.56 13.82
N PHE A 63 -1.99 -6.40 12.77
CA PHE A 63 -2.36 -5.94 11.43
C PHE A 63 -3.80 -5.42 11.38
N MET A 64 -4.72 -6.05 12.12
CA MET A 64 -6.08 -5.54 12.27
C MET A 64 -6.10 -4.15 12.94
N ALA A 65 -5.30 -3.94 13.98
CA ALA A 65 -5.19 -2.67 14.69
C ALA A 65 -4.49 -1.60 13.83
N MET A 66 -3.51 -1.98 13.03
CA MET A 66 -2.68 -1.04 12.25
C MET A 66 -3.35 -0.61 10.93
N GLU A 67 -4.07 -1.50 10.27
CA GLU A 67 -4.57 -1.28 8.92
C GLU A 67 -6.11 -1.28 8.85
N PHE A 68 -6.76 -2.34 9.35
CA PHE A 68 -8.19 -2.54 9.14
C PHE A 68 -9.05 -1.63 10.01
N LEU A 69 -8.89 -1.64 11.34
CA LEU A 69 -9.69 -0.80 12.24
C LEU A 69 -9.52 0.70 11.95
N PRO A 70 -8.28 1.20 11.74
CA PRO A 70 -8.07 2.59 11.35
C PRO A 70 -8.75 2.98 10.05
N SER A 71 -8.80 2.09 9.05
CA SER A 71 -9.44 2.38 7.76
C SER A 71 -10.93 2.73 7.88
N LEU A 72 -11.60 2.25 8.91
CA LEU A 72 -13.01 2.56 9.18
C LEU A 72 -13.20 3.98 9.77
N ALA A 73 -12.24 4.45 10.57
CA ALA A 73 -12.31 5.74 11.27
C ALA A 73 -11.60 6.88 10.53
N ALA A 74 -10.52 6.58 9.81
CA ALA A 74 -9.66 7.57 9.17
C ALA A 74 -10.38 8.52 8.20
N PRO A 75 -11.37 8.10 7.38
CA PRO A 75 -12.08 9.04 6.51
C PRO A 75 -12.83 10.14 7.27
N ALA A 76 -13.41 9.81 8.44
CA ALA A 76 -14.10 10.78 9.27
C ALA A 76 -13.12 11.76 9.96
N VAL A 77 -11.94 11.28 10.31
CA VAL A 77 -10.87 12.10 10.90
C VAL A 77 -10.26 13.00 9.82
N ALA A 78 -9.92 12.45 8.66
CA ALA A 78 -9.40 13.22 7.52
C ALA A 78 -10.35 14.36 7.14
N ALA A 79 -11.64 14.09 7.00
CA ALA A 79 -12.64 15.10 6.66
C ALA A 79 -12.76 16.25 7.68
N ARG A 80 -12.41 16.00 8.96
CA ARG A 80 -12.36 17.06 9.97
C ARG A 80 -11.07 17.86 9.90
N LEU A 81 -9.95 17.18 9.66
CA LEU A 81 -8.63 17.78 9.58
C LEU A 81 -8.45 18.60 8.29
N ASP A 82 -9.13 18.23 7.21
CA ASP A 82 -9.12 18.96 5.93
C ASP A 82 -9.63 20.43 6.06
N ARG A 83 -10.35 20.74 7.12
CA ARG A 83 -10.82 22.12 7.41
C ARG A 83 -9.78 23.01 8.04
N ILE A 84 -8.61 22.49 8.37
CA ILE A 84 -7.52 23.19 9.05
C ILE A 84 -6.38 23.42 8.05
N ALA A 85 -5.58 24.47 8.23
CA ALA A 85 -4.41 24.72 7.39
C ALA A 85 -3.48 23.49 7.32
N VAL A 86 -3.06 23.11 6.12
CA VAL A 86 -2.34 21.86 5.84
C VAL A 86 -1.03 21.75 6.65
N ALA A 87 -0.22 22.83 6.70
CA ALA A 87 1.09 22.78 7.35
C ALA A 87 1.03 22.44 8.85
N PRO A 88 0.24 23.15 9.69
CA PRO A 88 0.14 22.82 11.10
C PRO A 88 -0.55 21.48 11.34
N THR A 89 -1.50 21.10 10.50
CA THR A 89 -2.20 19.80 10.62
C THR A 89 -1.24 18.65 10.39
N LEU A 90 -0.48 18.65 9.30
CA LEU A 90 0.52 17.59 9.05
C LEU A 90 1.63 17.58 10.10
N ALA A 91 2.07 18.77 10.58
CA ALA A 91 3.05 18.83 11.65
C ALA A 91 2.52 18.22 12.96
N ALA A 92 1.26 18.48 13.30
CA ALA A 92 0.63 17.90 14.48
C ALA A 92 0.43 16.38 14.33
N VAL A 93 -0.07 15.92 13.20
CA VAL A 93 -0.27 14.49 12.91
C VAL A 93 1.05 13.74 13.05
N PHE A 94 2.08 14.13 12.30
CA PHE A 94 3.38 13.47 12.37
C PHE A 94 4.06 13.64 13.76
N GLY A 95 3.84 14.76 14.44
CA GLY A 95 4.31 14.94 15.81
C GLY A 95 3.67 13.97 16.80
N VAL A 96 2.39 13.71 16.70
CA VAL A 96 1.69 12.72 17.53
C VAL A 96 2.14 11.31 17.17
N GLU A 97 2.31 10.96 15.89
CA GLU A 97 2.85 9.67 15.45
C GLU A 97 4.27 9.46 16.02
N ALA A 98 5.14 10.49 16.02
CA ALA A 98 6.45 10.42 16.65
C ALA A 98 6.36 10.08 18.15
N VAL A 99 5.40 10.67 18.87
CA VAL A 99 5.15 10.35 20.28
C VAL A 99 4.63 8.93 20.44
N CYS A 100 3.69 8.48 19.60
CA CYS A 100 3.16 7.11 19.64
C CYS A 100 4.28 6.09 19.48
N PHE A 101 5.16 6.25 18.48
CA PHE A 101 6.28 5.33 18.26
C PHE A 101 7.34 5.43 19.36
N GLY A 102 7.61 6.61 19.91
CA GLY A 102 8.44 6.76 21.10
C GLY A 102 7.90 6.02 22.32
N VAL A 103 6.57 6.10 22.56
CA VAL A 103 5.91 5.35 23.63
C VAL A 103 5.95 3.84 23.35
N LEU A 104 5.66 3.40 22.11
CA LEU A 104 5.75 1.99 21.71
C LEU A 104 7.16 1.43 21.92
N ALA A 105 8.21 2.22 21.61
CA ALA A 105 9.59 1.83 21.86
C ALA A 105 9.86 1.58 23.35
N THR A 106 9.37 2.45 24.25
CA THR A 106 9.53 2.25 25.71
C THR A 106 8.70 1.07 26.22
N LEU A 107 7.51 0.84 25.65
CA LEU A 107 6.63 -0.27 26.01
C LEU A 107 7.19 -1.65 25.64
N THR A 108 8.22 -1.73 24.78
CA THR A 108 8.88 -3.02 24.51
C THR A 108 9.48 -3.65 25.75
N HIS A 109 9.90 -2.84 26.74
CA HIS A 109 10.48 -3.30 28.02
C HIS A 109 9.40 -3.72 29.01
N HIS A 110 8.21 -3.10 28.99
CA HIS A 110 7.05 -3.38 29.83
C HIS A 110 5.85 -3.78 28.96
N PHE A 111 6.02 -4.83 28.17
CA PHE A 111 5.10 -5.20 27.11
C PHE A 111 3.69 -5.54 27.64
N SER A 112 2.71 -4.81 27.15
CA SER A 112 1.29 -5.12 27.27
C SER A 112 0.66 -5.14 25.89
N LEU A 113 0.19 -6.30 25.44
CA LEU A 113 -0.40 -6.44 24.11
C LEU A 113 -1.57 -5.47 23.89
N VAL A 114 -2.44 -5.32 24.88
CA VAL A 114 -3.62 -4.45 24.78
C VAL A 114 -3.21 -2.98 24.64
N ALA A 115 -2.28 -2.49 25.46
CA ALA A 115 -1.78 -1.12 25.36
C ALA A 115 -1.06 -0.89 24.02
N PHE A 116 -0.26 -1.87 23.60
CA PHE A 116 0.46 -1.82 22.34
C PHE A 116 -0.49 -1.71 21.13
N LEU A 117 -1.51 -2.59 21.07
CA LEU A 117 -2.52 -2.58 20.01
C LEU A 117 -3.39 -1.32 20.03
N ALA A 118 -3.71 -0.78 21.21
CA ALA A 118 -4.49 0.45 21.33
C ALA A 118 -3.73 1.65 20.76
N ILE A 119 -2.43 1.78 21.06
CA ILE A 119 -1.59 2.85 20.51
C ILE A 119 -1.43 2.69 19.00
N VAL A 120 -1.17 1.47 18.51
CA VAL A 120 -1.05 1.18 17.09
C VAL A 120 -2.35 1.49 16.34
N ALA A 121 -3.53 1.16 16.92
CA ALA A 121 -4.81 1.47 16.29
C ALA A 121 -5.07 2.98 16.22
N PHE A 122 -4.72 3.71 17.27
CA PHE A 122 -4.81 5.16 17.29
C PHE A 122 -3.87 5.80 16.26
N ASP A 123 -2.61 5.38 16.25
CA ASP A 123 -1.60 5.81 15.29
C ASP A 123 -2.02 5.54 13.84
N GLY A 124 -2.52 4.34 13.55
CA GLY A 124 -2.99 3.95 12.21
C GLY A 124 -4.09 4.88 11.67
N VAL A 125 -4.98 5.40 12.52
CA VAL A 125 -5.99 6.41 12.10
C VAL A 125 -5.30 7.68 11.65
N LEU A 126 -4.29 8.15 12.38
CA LEU A 126 -3.52 9.36 12.06
C LEU A 126 -2.70 9.14 10.79
N ALA A 127 -2.05 7.98 10.66
CA ALA A 127 -1.25 7.62 9.50
C ALA A 127 -2.07 7.64 8.21
N ILE A 128 -3.27 7.04 8.20
CA ILE A 128 -4.15 7.05 7.02
C ILE A 128 -4.64 8.47 6.72
N ALA A 129 -5.09 9.21 7.75
CA ALA A 129 -5.56 10.58 7.57
C ALA A 129 -4.43 11.50 7.09
N GLY A 130 -3.24 11.43 7.69
CA GLY A 130 -2.06 12.21 7.31
C GLY A 130 -1.63 11.95 5.85
N ARG A 131 -1.65 10.69 5.42
CA ARG A 131 -1.37 10.34 4.01
C ARG A 131 -2.39 10.94 3.05
N ALA A 132 -3.68 10.92 3.40
CA ALA A 132 -4.74 11.52 2.59
C ALA A 132 -4.55 13.03 2.46
N ILE A 133 -4.31 13.73 3.57
CA ILE A 133 -4.05 15.18 3.60
C ILE A 133 -2.79 15.53 2.80
N CYS A 134 -1.71 14.78 2.97
CA CYS A 134 -0.45 15.01 2.25
C CYS A 134 -0.64 14.88 0.73
N ARG A 135 -1.38 13.85 0.27
CA ARG A 135 -1.70 13.64 -1.15
C ARG A 135 -2.62 14.74 -1.69
N GLY A 136 -3.64 15.14 -0.93
CA GLY A 136 -4.54 16.22 -1.29
C GLY A 136 -3.81 17.55 -1.46
N ALA A 137 -2.94 17.89 -0.49
CA ALA A 137 -2.11 19.08 -0.56
C ALA A 137 -1.13 19.07 -1.75
N ALA A 138 -0.52 17.91 -2.03
CA ALA A 138 0.36 17.76 -3.19
C ALA A 138 -0.41 17.96 -4.50
N ALA A 139 -1.64 17.43 -4.60
CA ALA A 139 -2.48 17.63 -5.76
C ALA A 139 -2.83 19.10 -5.99
N GLN A 140 -3.23 19.83 -4.94
CA GLN A 140 -3.55 21.26 -5.04
C GLN A 140 -2.33 22.11 -5.45
N VAL A 141 -1.15 21.84 -4.87
CA VAL A 141 0.09 22.53 -5.26
C VAL A 141 0.45 22.31 -6.73
N LEU A 142 0.15 21.13 -7.27
CA LEU A 142 0.50 20.77 -8.64
C LEU A 142 -0.56 21.18 -9.66
N ASP A 143 -1.83 21.26 -9.26
CA ASP A 143 -2.92 21.69 -10.12
C ASP A 143 -2.71 23.12 -10.62
N THR A 144 -2.25 24.01 -9.76
CA THR A 144 -1.90 25.40 -10.11
C THR A 144 -0.82 25.51 -11.20
N THR A 145 -0.07 24.45 -11.46
CA THR A 145 1.05 24.42 -12.42
C THR A 145 0.84 23.48 -13.59
N ASP A 146 -0.35 22.84 -13.70
CA ASP A 146 -0.66 21.79 -14.70
C ASP A 146 0.34 20.60 -14.68
N GLN A 147 0.87 20.28 -13.49
CA GLN A 147 1.88 19.23 -13.29
C GLN A 147 1.40 18.07 -12.42
N LEU A 148 0.09 17.94 -12.20
CA LEU A 148 -0.50 16.93 -11.32
C LEU A 148 -0.09 15.49 -11.70
N ARG A 149 -0.12 15.18 -13.01
CA ARG A 149 0.27 13.85 -13.51
C ARG A 149 1.73 13.53 -13.25
N ASP A 150 2.60 14.51 -13.46
CA ASP A 150 4.05 14.36 -13.27
C ASP A 150 4.39 14.23 -11.77
N GLY A 151 3.74 14.98 -10.91
CA GLY A 151 3.95 14.89 -9.46
C GLY A 151 3.45 13.58 -8.87
N ASN A 152 2.29 13.07 -9.30
CA ASN A 152 1.83 11.74 -8.90
C ASN A 152 2.80 10.64 -9.35
N ALA A 153 3.40 10.78 -10.53
CA ALA A 153 4.45 9.86 -10.99
C ALA A 153 5.69 9.89 -10.07
N VAL A 154 6.08 11.08 -9.58
CA VAL A 154 7.20 11.23 -8.63
C VAL A 154 6.87 10.59 -7.29
N ILE A 155 5.69 10.84 -6.72
CA ILE A 155 5.28 10.22 -5.44
C ILE A 155 5.31 8.69 -5.55
N ASN A 156 4.76 8.13 -6.63
CA ASN A 156 4.77 6.68 -6.85
C ASN A 156 6.18 6.12 -7.08
N LEU A 157 7.05 6.89 -7.77
CA LEU A 157 8.45 6.51 -7.98
C LEU A 157 9.24 6.45 -6.67
N LEU A 158 8.94 7.33 -5.72
CA LEU A 158 9.61 7.39 -4.43
C LEU A 158 9.07 6.38 -3.41
N TYR A 159 7.81 5.96 -3.57
CA TYR A 159 7.14 5.02 -2.68
C TYR A 159 7.85 3.66 -2.58
N SER A 160 8.05 2.99 -3.72
CA SER A 160 8.55 1.61 -3.71
C SER A 160 10.00 1.48 -3.18
N PRO A 161 10.94 2.38 -3.53
CA PRO A 161 12.26 2.37 -2.90
C PRO A 161 12.22 2.64 -1.40
N ALA A 162 11.39 3.59 -0.94
CA ALA A 162 11.22 3.86 0.49
C ALA A 162 10.70 2.63 1.25
N PHE A 163 9.70 1.95 0.69
CA PHE A 163 9.17 0.70 1.23
C PHE A 163 10.26 -0.39 1.32
N ALA A 164 10.97 -0.67 0.22
CA ALA A 164 11.99 -1.72 0.20
C ALA A 164 13.15 -1.42 1.17
N LEU A 165 13.65 -0.19 1.14
CA LEU A 165 14.75 0.23 2.01
C LEU A 165 14.33 0.25 3.49
N GLY A 166 13.11 0.70 3.79
CA GLY A 166 12.54 0.66 5.14
C GLY A 166 12.46 -0.75 5.69
N ALA A 167 12.02 -1.73 4.87
CA ALA A 167 11.94 -3.12 5.27
C ALA A 167 13.31 -3.73 5.56
N PHE A 168 14.29 -3.55 4.68
CA PHE A 168 15.66 -4.02 4.91
C PHE A 168 16.29 -3.35 6.14
N ALA A 169 16.14 -2.02 6.28
CA ALA A 169 16.66 -1.29 7.41
C ALA A 169 15.99 -1.74 8.72
N GLY A 170 14.67 -1.95 8.71
CA GLY A 170 13.92 -2.45 9.85
C GLY A 170 14.41 -3.81 10.31
N GLY A 171 14.50 -4.79 9.40
CA GLY A 171 15.02 -6.11 9.72
C GLY A 171 16.46 -6.10 10.23
N ALA A 172 17.33 -5.32 9.59
CA ALA A 172 18.72 -5.18 10.02
C ALA A 172 18.84 -4.51 11.39
N THR A 173 18.09 -3.43 11.65
CA THR A 173 18.10 -2.71 12.93
C THR A 173 17.57 -3.61 14.05
N VAL A 174 16.44 -4.27 13.86
CA VAL A 174 15.88 -5.19 14.85
C VAL A 174 16.85 -6.31 15.19
N ALA A 175 17.51 -6.90 14.17
CA ALA A 175 18.44 -8.01 14.37
C ALA A 175 19.76 -7.60 15.04
N THR A 176 20.21 -6.35 14.90
CA THR A 176 21.53 -5.91 15.40
C THR A 176 21.49 -5.12 16.69
N VAL A 177 20.52 -4.22 16.82
CA VAL A 177 20.45 -3.27 17.95
C VAL A 177 19.11 -3.32 18.72
N GLY A 178 18.14 -4.09 18.23
CA GLY A 178 16.86 -4.31 18.93
C GLY A 178 15.69 -3.54 18.35
N SER A 179 14.49 -4.01 18.70
CA SER A 179 13.22 -3.46 18.19
C SER A 179 12.89 -2.08 18.77
N ASP A 180 13.31 -1.80 20.00
CA ASP A 180 13.15 -0.51 20.66
C ASP A 180 13.89 0.59 19.90
N ILE A 181 15.13 0.35 19.50
CA ILE A 181 15.92 1.29 18.67
C ILE A 181 15.27 1.46 17.29
N ALA A 182 14.76 0.39 16.69
CA ALA A 182 14.06 0.49 15.43
C ALA A 182 12.81 1.39 15.54
N LEU A 183 12.01 1.25 16.60
CA LEU A 183 10.83 2.09 16.86
C LEU A 183 11.21 3.54 17.18
N PHE A 184 12.31 3.78 17.92
CA PHE A 184 12.83 5.15 18.10
C PHE A 184 13.34 5.76 16.80
N ALA A 185 13.97 4.98 15.92
CA ALA A 185 14.37 5.45 14.61
C ALA A 185 13.16 5.87 13.77
N ASP A 186 12.08 5.09 13.82
CA ASP A 186 10.83 5.47 13.16
C ASP A 186 10.21 6.73 13.78
N ALA A 187 10.13 6.83 15.11
CA ALA A 187 9.72 8.05 15.79
C ALA A 187 10.51 9.28 15.32
N ALA A 188 11.81 9.12 15.10
CA ALA A 188 12.67 10.19 14.56
C ALA A 188 12.28 10.55 13.12
N THR A 189 11.91 9.58 12.27
CA THR A 189 11.44 9.86 10.90
C THR A 189 10.16 10.70 10.90
N PHE A 190 9.22 10.38 11.79
CA PHE A 190 8.01 11.18 11.98
C PHE A 190 8.31 12.59 12.51
N ALA A 191 9.22 12.72 13.47
CA ALA A 191 9.63 14.02 13.99
C ALA A 191 10.25 14.91 12.88
N VAL A 192 11.09 14.33 12.02
CA VAL A 192 11.64 15.01 10.84
C VAL A 192 10.54 15.42 9.88
N ALA A 193 9.59 14.54 9.58
CA ALA A 193 8.45 14.86 8.72
C ALA A 193 7.58 15.97 9.31
N ALA A 194 7.34 15.98 10.63
CA ALA A 194 6.61 17.02 11.34
C ALA A 194 7.27 18.39 11.20
N VAL A 195 8.58 18.48 11.42
CA VAL A 195 9.36 19.72 11.25
C VAL A 195 9.35 20.19 9.80
N MET A 196 9.51 19.26 8.84
CA MET A 196 9.50 19.60 7.41
C MET A 196 8.16 20.18 6.97
N CYS A 197 7.05 19.57 7.41
CA CYS A 197 5.71 20.04 7.07
C CYS A 197 5.37 21.35 7.82
N GLY A 198 5.69 21.45 9.12
CA GLY A 198 5.40 22.63 9.93
C GLY A 198 6.17 23.89 9.49
N THR A 199 7.36 23.70 8.93
CA THR A 199 8.18 24.81 8.38
C THR A 199 7.94 25.05 6.89
N ALA A 200 7.05 24.29 6.25
CA ALA A 200 6.76 24.43 4.83
C ALA A 200 6.00 25.72 4.55
N ARG A 201 6.53 26.51 3.62
CA ARG A 201 5.87 27.73 3.11
C ARG A 201 5.19 27.42 1.77
N GLY A 202 4.04 28.08 1.53
CA GLY A 202 3.30 27.93 0.26
C GLY A 202 2.48 26.62 0.17
N LEU A 203 2.20 25.98 1.30
CA LEU A 203 1.19 24.93 1.34
C LEU A 203 -0.21 25.56 1.32
N PRO A 204 -1.19 24.88 0.67
CA PRO A 204 -2.55 25.37 0.57
C PRO A 204 -3.14 25.62 1.96
N ARG A 205 -3.97 26.66 2.04
CA ARG A 205 -4.97 26.79 3.09
C ARG A 205 -6.29 26.39 2.44
N TYR A 206 -7.01 25.49 3.08
CA TYR A 206 -8.36 25.18 2.63
C TYR A 206 -9.20 26.45 2.83
N GLU A 207 -9.42 27.21 1.76
CA GLU A 207 -10.49 28.20 1.68
C GLU A 207 -11.76 27.44 1.36
N ASP A 208 -12.92 27.92 1.84
CA ASP A 208 -14.24 27.28 1.71
C ASP A 208 -14.55 26.90 0.25
N GLU A 209 -14.08 25.74 -0.18
CA GLU A 209 -14.63 25.12 -1.39
C GLU A 209 -16.05 24.62 -1.09
N PRO A 210 -16.98 24.72 -2.05
CA PRO A 210 -18.34 24.22 -1.87
C PRO A 210 -18.27 22.74 -1.45
N ASP A 211 -19.04 22.39 -0.42
CA ASP A 211 -19.04 21.09 0.25
C ASP A 211 -19.02 19.96 -0.79
N PRO A 212 -17.95 19.17 -0.88
CA PRO A 212 -17.89 18.12 -1.89
C PRO A 212 -19.05 17.16 -1.66
N GLU A 213 -19.61 16.65 -2.74
CA GLU A 213 -20.73 15.67 -2.71
C GLU A 213 -20.46 14.60 -1.63
N PRO A 214 -21.41 14.34 -0.71
CA PRO A 214 -21.18 13.41 0.41
C PRO A 214 -20.63 12.06 -0.07
N TRP A 215 -19.62 11.53 0.62
CA TRP A 215 -18.97 10.28 0.23
C TRP A 215 -19.96 9.11 0.06
N GLN A 216 -21.05 9.10 0.83
CA GLN A 216 -22.11 8.09 0.72
C GLN A 216 -22.82 8.16 -0.64
N VAL A 217 -23.05 9.37 -1.17
CA VAL A 217 -23.66 9.57 -2.48
C VAL A 217 -22.71 9.09 -3.56
N ARG A 218 -21.44 9.47 -3.49
CA ARG A 218 -20.41 9.01 -4.43
C ARG A 218 -20.28 7.50 -4.47
N LEU A 219 -20.27 6.83 -3.30
CA LEU A 219 -20.23 5.36 -3.23
C LEU A 219 -21.50 4.73 -3.80
N ARG A 220 -22.68 5.23 -3.41
CA ARG A 220 -23.96 4.72 -3.93
C ARG A 220 -24.03 4.80 -5.46
N ASP A 221 -23.65 5.94 -6.02
CA ASP A 221 -23.67 6.15 -7.46
C ASP A 221 -22.61 5.32 -8.18
N GLY A 222 -21.43 5.13 -7.55
CA GLY A 222 -20.41 4.19 -8.03
C GLY A 222 -20.91 2.74 -8.07
N PHE A 223 -21.56 2.27 -7.01
CA PHE A 223 -22.18 0.92 -6.99
C PHE A 223 -23.33 0.81 -8.01
N ALA A 224 -24.16 1.84 -8.16
CA ALA A 224 -25.23 1.86 -9.17
C ALA A 224 -24.66 1.80 -10.60
N TYR A 225 -23.57 2.49 -10.87
CA TYR A 225 -22.85 2.40 -12.15
C TYR A 225 -22.32 0.99 -12.39
N LEU A 226 -21.63 0.41 -11.40
CA LEU A 226 -21.06 -0.93 -11.50
C LEU A 226 -22.13 -1.99 -11.73
N GLY A 227 -23.32 -1.86 -11.11
CA GLY A 227 -24.45 -2.77 -11.36
C GLY A 227 -24.90 -2.85 -12.82
N ARG A 228 -24.58 -1.83 -13.62
CA ARG A 228 -24.89 -1.75 -15.06
C ARG A 228 -23.70 -2.10 -15.96
N HIS A 229 -22.50 -2.20 -15.41
CA HIS A 229 -21.24 -2.40 -16.15
C HIS A 229 -20.50 -3.65 -15.66
N PRO A 230 -20.93 -4.86 -16.06
CA PRO A 230 -20.45 -6.13 -15.53
C PRO A 230 -18.93 -6.33 -15.74
N TYR A 231 -18.35 -5.72 -16.76
CA TYR A 231 -16.91 -5.78 -17.00
C TYR A 231 -16.11 -5.05 -15.90
N ALA A 232 -16.46 -3.80 -15.62
CA ALA A 232 -15.82 -3.02 -14.54
C ALA A 232 -16.03 -3.69 -13.18
N THR A 233 -17.25 -4.20 -12.93
CA THR A 233 -17.58 -4.94 -11.71
C THR A 233 -16.70 -6.18 -11.54
N THR A 234 -16.51 -6.97 -12.61
CA THR A 234 -15.67 -8.17 -12.57
C THR A 234 -14.21 -7.83 -12.23
N LEU A 235 -13.67 -6.75 -12.79
CA LEU A 235 -12.30 -6.31 -12.48
C LEU A 235 -12.17 -5.88 -11.01
N ILE A 236 -13.11 -5.08 -10.51
CA ILE A 236 -13.07 -4.54 -9.14
C ILE A 236 -13.27 -5.64 -8.10
N VAL A 237 -14.29 -6.50 -8.30
CA VAL A 237 -14.54 -7.63 -7.39
C VAL A 237 -13.40 -8.64 -7.44
N GLY A 238 -12.88 -8.93 -8.64
CA GLY A 238 -11.70 -9.79 -8.79
C GLY A 238 -10.50 -9.27 -8.02
N GLN A 239 -10.23 -7.96 -8.07
CA GLN A 239 -9.14 -7.35 -7.30
C GLN A 239 -9.39 -7.38 -5.80
N ALA A 240 -10.61 -7.08 -5.36
CA ALA A 240 -10.96 -7.14 -3.94
C ALA A 240 -10.75 -8.55 -3.36
N LEU A 241 -11.17 -9.58 -4.11
CA LEU A 241 -10.93 -10.98 -3.73
C LEU A 241 -9.44 -11.34 -3.76
N ALA A 242 -8.69 -10.91 -4.78
CA ALA A 242 -7.24 -11.12 -4.83
C ALA A 242 -6.54 -10.45 -3.64
N MET A 243 -7.03 -9.28 -3.20
CA MET A 243 -6.50 -8.56 -2.05
C MET A 243 -6.73 -9.31 -0.72
N VAL A 244 -7.84 -10.05 -0.58
CA VAL A 244 -8.04 -10.96 0.57
C VAL A 244 -6.91 -11.99 0.64
N PHE A 245 -6.58 -12.64 -0.47
CA PHE A 245 -5.54 -13.67 -0.49
C PHE A 245 -4.12 -13.11 -0.37
N PHE A 246 -3.87 -11.93 -0.89
CA PHE A 246 -2.63 -11.19 -0.65
C PHE A 246 -2.45 -10.90 0.84
N SER A 247 -3.45 -10.30 1.46
CA SER A 247 -3.39 -9.87 2.86
C SER A 247 -3.33 -11.04 3.84
N LEU A 248 -3.81 -12.21 3.44
CA LEU A 248 -3.73 -13.44 4.22
C LEU A 248 -2.28 -13.80 4.56
N THR A 249 -1.31 -13.45 3.71
CA THR A 249 0.11 -13.78 3.94
C THR A 249 0.78 -12.84 4.95
N MET A 250 0.35 -11.58 5.06
CA MET A 250 1.07 -10.56 5.82
C MET A 250 1.27 -10.87 7.31
N PRO A 251 0.25 -11.24 8.10
CA PRO A 251 0.42 -11.50 9.53
C PRO A 251 1.21 -12.77 9.83
N ILE A 252 1.36 -13.67 8.85
CA ILE A 252 2.04 -14.95 9.04
C ILE A 252 3.51 -14.92 8.64
N GLU A 253 3.94 -13.91 7.87
CA GLU A 253 5.31 -13.84 7.34
C GLU A 253 6.37 -13.75 8.44
N VAL A 254 6.08 -13.11 9.58
CA VAL A 254 6.99 -13.07 10.72
C VAL A 254 7.16 -14.46 11.35
N ALA A 255 6.06 -15.21 11.54
CA ALA A 255 6.12 -16.60 12.03
C ALA A 255 6.82 -17.52 11.02
N PHE A 256 6.54 -17.34 9.73
CA PHE A 256 7.16 -18.09 8.66
C PHE A 256 8.69 -17.90 8.60
N THR A 257 9.15 -16.67 8.69
CA THR A 257 10.59 -16.38 8.63
C THR A 257 11.33 -16.79 9.90
N ARG A 258 10.73 -16.65 11.09
CA ARG A 258 11.35 -17.03 12.36
C ARG A 258 11.32 -18.53 12.61
N ASP A 259 10.14 -19.16 12.54
CA ASP A 259 9.93 -20.53 13.01
C ASP A 259 10.05 -21.57 11.90
N THR A 260 9.70 -21.19 10.65
CA THR A 260 9.72 -22.16 9.54
C THR A 260 11.04 -22.11 8.79
N LEU A 261 11.58 -20.90 8.54
CA LEU A 261 12.85 -20.71 7.81
C LEU A 261 14.06 -20.48 8.72
N ASN A 262 13.85 -20.31 10.04
CA ASN A 262 14.88 -20.01 11.04
C ASN A 262 15.78 -18.82 10.67
N ALA A 263 15.20 -17.78 10.04
CA ALA A 263 15.92 -16.62 9.52
C ALA A 263 15.78 -15.37 10.41
N GLY A 264 14.98 -15.43 11.47
CA GLY A 264 14.79 -14.34 12.42
C GLY A 264 14.21 -13.06 11.83
N ASP A 265 14.42 -11.93 12.50
CA ASP A 265 13.89 -10.62 12.10
C ASP A 265 14.60 -10.05 10.86
N ALA A 266 15.89 -10.32 10.71
CA ALA A 266 16.61 -9.96 9.50
C ALA A 266 16.00 -10.66 8.26
N GLY A 267 15.60 -11.94 8.40
CA GLY A 267 14.92 -12.69 7.36
C GLY A 267 13.55 -12.08 7.03
N TYR A 268 12.79 -11.64 8.04
CA TYR A 268 11.52 -10.98 7.82
C TYR A 268 11.66 -9.66 7.04
N GLY A 269 12.58 -8.80 7.47
CA GLY A 269 12.90 -7.57 6.74
C GLY A 269 13.43 -7.83 5.32
N ALA A 270 14.24 -8.88 5.14
CA ALA A 270 14.76 -9.27 3.83
C ALA A 270 13.65 -9.77 2.89
N LEU A 271 12.69 -10.56 3.40
CA LEU A 271 11.55 -11.04 2.63
C LEU A 271 10.67 -9.89 2.13
N PHE A 272 10.28 -8.98 3.05
CA PHE A 272 9.52 -7.77 2.72
C PHE A 272 10.28 -6.84 1.77
N GLY A 273 11.57 -6.63 2.01
CA GLY A 273 12.43 -5.83 1.16
C GLY A 273 12.58 -6.42 -0.25
N ALA A 274 12.71 -7.73 -0.36
CA ALA A 274 12.76 -8.42 -1.64
C ALA A 274 11.46 -8.26 -2.44
N TRP A 275 10.30 -8.36 -1.77
CA TRP A 275 9.02 -8.02 -2.38
C TRP A 275 8.99 -6.58 -2.89
N GLY A 276 9.47 -5.62 -2.09
CA GLY A 276 9.56 -4.20 -2.46
C GLY A 276 10.48 -3.96 -3.67
N VAL A 277 11.63 -4.63 -3.74
CA VAL A 277 12.52 -4.57 -4.93
C VAL A 277 11.80 -5.11 -6.16
N GLY A 278 11.10 -6.22 -6.01
CA GLY A 278 10.26 -6.76 -7.08
C GLY A 278 9.22 -5.76 -7.56
N LEU A 279 8.51 -5.10 -6.64
CA LEU A 279 7.51 -4.08 -6.93
C LEU A 279 8.08 -2.94 -7.80
N ILE A 280 9.30 -2.48 -7.52
CA ILE A 280 10.00 -1.47 -8.32
C ILE A 280 10.23 -1.99 -9.73
N VAL A 281 10.78 -3.19 -9.86
CA VAL A 281 11.10 -3.80 -11.15
C VAL A 281 9.83 -4.01 -11.98
N GLY A 282 8.77 -4.55 -11.38
CA GLY A 282 7.51 -4.81 -12.04
C GLY A 282 6.82 -3.54 -12.51
N SER A 283 6.75 -2.52 -11.67
CA SER A 283 6.17 -1.22 -12.02
C SER A 283 6.95 -0.53 -13.16
N ALA A 284 8.27 -0.68 -13.19
CA ALA A 284 9.11 -0.16 -14.26
C ALA A 284 8.96 -0.95 -15.57
N ALA A 285 8.80 -2.27 -15.47
CA ALA A 285 8.61 -3.17 -16.62
C ALA A 285 7.22 -3.04 -17.27
N TYR A 286 6.24 -2.53 -16.54
CA TYR A 286 4.87 -2.37 -17.03
C TYR A 286 4.78 -1.52 -18.31
N ALA A 287 5.49 -0.39 -18.37
CA ALA A 287 5.36 0.57 -19.46
C ALA A 287 5.60 0.00 -20.90
N PRO A 288 6.56 -0.90 -21.13
CA PRO A 288 6.69 -1.59 -22.43
C PRO A 288 5.70 -2.74 -22.62
N LEU A 289 5.27 -3.42 -21.54
CA LEU A 289 4.45 -4.63 -21.60
C LEU A 289 2.96 -4.33 -21.83
N ALA A 290 2.45 -3.31 -21.16
CA ALA A 290 1.03 -3.00 -21.14
C ALA A 290 0.48 -2.23 -22.33
N ARG A 291 1.33 -1.64 -23.15
CA ARG A 291 0.89 -0.87 -24.33
C ARG A 291 0.09 -1.68 -25.34
N ARG A 292 0.13 -3.00 -25.28
CA ARG A 292 -0.51 -3.89 -26.27
C ARG A 292 -1.63 -4.76 -25.72
N HIS A 293 -1.58 -5.16 -24.44
CA HIS A 293 -2.53 -6.14 -23.87
C HIS A 293 -2.73 -5.97 -22.36
N LEU A 294 -3.42 -4.90 -21.91
CA LEU A 294 -3.72 -4.62 -20.50
C LEU A 294 -4.33 -5.81 -19.75
N GLY A 295 -5.35 -6.43 -20.34
CA GLY A 295 -6.02 -7.56 -19.74
C GLY A 295 -5.12 -8.79 -19.56
N ALA A 296 -4.29 -9.09 -20.57
CA ALA A 296 -3.33 -10.20 -20.49
C ALA A 296 -2.23 -9.90 -19.44
N ALA A 297 -1.79 -8.64 -19.33
CA ALA A 297 -0.84 -8.24 -18.32
C ALA A 297 -1.41 -8.36 -16.89
N ALA A 298 -2.65 -7.93 -16.66
CA ALA A 298 -3.32 -8.06 -15.38
C ALA A 298 -3.51 -9.54 -14.96
N VAL A 299 -4.02 -10.36 -15.87
CA VAL A 299 -4.24 -11.80 -15.61
C VAL A 299 -2.92 -12.53 -15.42
N GLY A 300 -1.96 -12.34 -16.32
CA GLY A 300 -0.66 -13.03 -16.25
C GLY A 300 0.12 -12.67 -14.99
N SER A 301 0.09 -11.41 -14.59
CA SER A 301 0.73 -10.97 -13.35
C SER A 301 0.04 -11.54 -12.11
N THR A 302 -1.30 -11.62 -12.08
CA THR A 302 -2.03 -12.25 -10.97
C THR A 302 -1.74 -13.74 -10.87
N ILE A 303 -1.62 -14.45 -12.01
CA ILE A 303 -1.20 -15.87 -12.04
C ILE A 303 0.23 -16.00 -11.47
N LEU A 304 1.15 -15.15 -11.91
CA LEU A 304 2.54 -15.20 -11.43
C LEU A 304 2.62 -14.91 -9.94
N GLN A 305 1.79 -14.00 -9.42
CA GLN A 305 1.67 -13.73 -7.99
C GLN A 305 1.16 -14.95 -7.21
N GLY A 306 0.12 -15.64 -7.72
CA GLY A 306 -0.36 -16.90 -7.14
C GLY A 306 0.70 -17.98 -7.12
N ILE A 307 1.47 -18.14 -8.22
CA ILE A 307 2.61 -19.07 -8.29
C ILE A 307 3.69 -18.69 -7.27
N SER A 308 3.95 -17.40 -7.09
CA SER A 308 4.89 -16.92 -6.07
C SER A 308 4.44 -17.30 -4.66
N TYR A 309 3.16 -17.18 -4.30
CA TYR A 309 2.69 -17.65 -3.00
C TYR A 309 2.88 -19.17 -2.83
N ALA A 310 2.60 -19.96 -3.85
CA ALA A 310 2.90 -21.40 -3.81
C ALA A 310 4.39 -21.65 -3.60
N GLY A 311 5.23 -20.93 -4.31
CA GLY A 311 6.68 -20.97 -4.15
C GLY A 311 7.16 -20.61 -2.74
N LEU A 312 6.59 -19.60 -2.11
CA LEU A 312 6.87 -19.25 -0.72
C LEU A 312 6.49 -20.41 0.22
N GLY A 313 5.31 -21.00 0.02
CA GLY A 313 4.86 -22.16 0.82
C GLY A 313 5.80 -23.35 0.80
N VAL A 314 6.54 -23.57 -0.30
CA VAL A 314 7.48 -24.68 -0.44
C VAL A 314 8.95 -24.27 -0.33
N SER A 315 9.26 -23.00 -0.09
CA SER A 315 10.64 -22.51 0.02
C SER A 315 11.40 -23.21 1.14
N PRO A 316 12.60 -23.76 0.85
CA PRO A 316 13.40 -24.49 1.84
C PRO A 316 14.13 -23.56 2.80
N ASP A 317 14.50 -22.36 2.34
CA ASP A 317 15.30 -21.38 3.07
C ASP A 317 14.92 -19.95 2.69
N ILE A 318 15.49 -18.97 3.42
CA ILE A 318 15.23 -17.55 3.23
C ILE A 318 15.69 -17.01 1.88
N TYR A 319 16.76 -17.55 1.30
CA TYR A 319 17.31 -17.05 0.04
C TYR A 319 16.35 -17.35 -1.11
N VAL A 320 15.88 -18.60 -1.17
CA VAL A 320 14.85 -19.00 -2.15
C VAL A 320 13.56 -18.21 -1.92
N ALA A 321 13.14 -18.06 -0.65
CA ALA A 321 11.95 -17.27 -0.32
C ALA A 321 12.07 -15.81 -0.79
N CYS A 322 13.22 -15.15 -0.61
CA CYS A 322 13.46 -13.79 -1.08
C CYS A 322 13.40 -13.67 -2.61
N VAL A 323 13.98 -14.64 -3.35
CA VAL A 323 13.90 -14.65 -4.82
C VAL A 323 12.44 -14.78 -5.27
N VAL A 324 11.70 -15.71 -4.67
CA VAL A 324 10.29 -15.93 -4.96
C VAL A 324 9.45 -14.71 -4.58
N ALA A 325 9.71 -14.08 -3.44
CA ALA A 325 9.07 -12.85 -3.03
C ALA A 325 9.34 -11.70 -4.00
N ALA A 326 10.56 -11.55 -4.51
CA ALA A 326 10.88 -10.55 -5.53
C ALA A 326 10.10 -10.77 -6.83
N ILE A 327 9.92 -12.03 -7.25
CA ILE A 327 9.09 -12.37 -8.41
C ILE A 327 7.61 -12.01 -8.15
N GLY A 328 7.09 -12.33 -6.95
CA GLY A 328 5.74 -11.96 -6.53
C GLY A 328 5.53 -10.45 -6.48
N GLY A 329 6.49 -9.71 -5.93
CA GLY A 329 6.49 -8.26 -5.91
C GLY A 329 6.50 -7.66 -7.32
N ALA A 330 7.29 -8.21 -8.25
CA ALA A 330 7.31 -7.76 -9.64
C ALA A 330 5.95 -8.00 -10.32
N ALA A 331 5.35 -9.15 -10.08
CA ALA A 331 4.01 -9.47 -10.55
C ALA A 331 2.97 -8.48 -9.98
N ASN A 332 3.02 -8.19 -8.68
CA ASN A 332 2.14 -7.24 -8.02
C ASN A 332 2.27 -5.82 -8.59
N GLY A 333 3.51 -5.35 -8.85
CA GLY A 333 3.75 -4.06 -9.47
C GLY A 333 3.13 -3.92 -10.86
N VAL A 334 3.22 -4.96 -11.69
CA VAL A 334 2.55 -5.00 -13.01
C VAL A 334 1.04 -5.04 -12.84
N GLN A 335 0.53 -5.91 -11.95
CA GLN A 335 -0.90 -6.11 -11.72
C GLN A 335 -1.59 -4.80 -11.32
N TRP A 336 -1.06 -4.12 -10.31
CA TRP A 336 -1.66 -2.89 -9.78
C TRP A 336 -1.84 -1.83 -10.86
N VAL A 337 -0.78 -1.58 -11.65
CA VAL A 337 -0.83 -0.57 -12.71
C VAL A 337 -1.73 -1.00 -13.87
N ALA A 338 -1.68 -2.29 -14.26
CA ALA A 338 -2.51 -2.82 -15.35
C ALA A 338 -4.00 -2.73 -15.01
N LEU A 339 -4.35 -3.10 -13.78
CA LEU A 339 -5.74 -3.16 -13.35
C LEU A 339 -6.35 -1.78 -13.16
N THR A 340 -5.63 -0.87 -12.47
CA THR A 340 -6.11 0.51 -12.29
C THR A 340 -6.30 1.21 -13.63
N THR A 341 -5.38 1.01 -14.57
CA THR A 341 -5.51 1.53 -15.93
C THR A 341 -6.71 0.91 -16.65
N ALA A 342 -6.90 -0.40 -16.54
CA ALA A 342 -8.03 -1.07 -17.19
C ALA A 342 -9.39 -0.58 -16.64
N ILE A 343 -9.52 -0.39 -15.34
CA ILE A 343 -10.73 0.16 -14.71
C ILE A 343 -10.99 1.59 -15.23
N GLN A 344 -9.95 2.43 -15.30
CA GLN A 344 -10.08 3.81 -15.79
C GLN A 344 -10.48 3.86 -17.28
N GLU A 345 -9.92 2.98 -18.12
CA GLU A 345 -10.22 2.96 -19.56
C GLU A 345 -11.66 2.49 -19.88
N VAL A 346 -12.24 1.66 -19.02
CA VAL A 346 -13.61 1.14 -19.24
C VAL A 346 -14.68 1.94 -18.52
N THR A 347 -14.29 2.91 -17.69
CA THR A 347 -15.20 3.77 -16.93
C THR A 347 -15.34 5.11 -17.62
N GLU A 348 -16.57 5.57 -17.83
CA GLU A 348 -16.88 6.89 -18.36
C GLU A 348 -16.27 7.99 -17.47
N LEU A 349 -15.80 9.09 -18.08
CA LEU A 349 -15.08 10.16 -17.37
C LEU A 349 -15.88 10.70 -16.17
N ASP A 350 -17.19 10.91 -16.33
CA ASP A 350 -18.07 11.45 -15.29
C ASP A 350 -18.25 10.51 -14.08
N TYR A 351 -17.96 9.22 -14.25
CA TYR A 351 -18.07 8.20 -13.20
C TYR A 351 -16.73 7.73 -12.65
N GLN A 352 -15.59 8.14 -13.24
CA GLN A 352 -14.26 7.64 -12.82
C GLN A 352 -14.00 7.86 -11.33
N VAL A 353 -14.28 9.05 -10.78
CA VAL A 353 -14.07 9.37 -9.37
C VAL A 353 -14.92 8.47 -8.47
N ARG A 354 -16.19 8.24 -8.85
CA ARG A 354 -17.14 7.42 -8.09
C ARG A 354 -16.77 5.93 -8.12
N VAL A 355 -16.38 5.43 -9.28
CA VAL A 355 -15.95 4.03 -9.46
C VAL A 355 -14.62 3.77 -8.74
N MET A 356 -13.67 4.71 -8.83
CA MET A 356 -12.40 4.59 -8.08
C MET A 356 -12.61 4.68 -6.58
N ALA A 357 -13.59 5.45 -6.09
CA ALA A 357 -13.93 5.46 -4.66
C ALA A 357 -14.45 4.09 -4.18
N VAL A 358 -15.26 3.40 -4.99
CA VAL A 358 -15.70 2.02 -4.69
C VAL A 358 -14.51 1.07 -4.71
N PHE A 359 -13.64 1.18 -5.73
CA PHE A 359 -12.43 0.37 -5.84
C PHE A 359 -11.53 0.51 -4.60
N GLU A 360 -11.21 1.74 -4.21
CA GLU A 360 -10.40 2.04 -3.02
C GLU A 360 -11.06 1.51 -1.73
N SER A 361 -12.38 1.68 -1.59
CA SER A 361 -13.10 1.18 -0.42
C SER A 361 -13.03 -0.34 -0.30
N LEU A 362 -13.23 -1.05 -1.40
CA LEU A 362 -13.18 -2.51 -1.41
C LEU A 362 -11.76 -3.03 -1.18
N THR A 363 -10.76 -2.43 -1.80
CA THR A 363 -9.36 -2.83 -1.61
C THR A 363 -8.82 -2.49 -0.23
N THR A 364 -9.37 -1.49 0.45
CA THR A 364 -9.03 -1.15 1.84
C THR A 364 -9.72 -2.06 2.87
N LEU A 365 -10.94 -2.51 2.59
CA LEU A 365 -11.69 -3.38 3.51
C LEU A 365 -11.31 -4.87 3.37
N SER A 366 -10.98 -5.31 2.17
CA SER A 366 -10.63 -6.72 1.88
C SER A 366 -9.48 -7.28 2.74
N PRO A 367 -8.40 -6.52 3.06
CA PRO A 367 -7.33 -6.99 3.92
C PRO A 367 -7.78 -7.53 5.27
N GLY A 368 -8.78 -6.92 5.90
CA GLY A 368 -9.27 -7.39 7.19
C GLY A 368 -9.74 -8.85 7.18
N ILE A 369 -10.41 -9.26 6.12
CA ILE A 369 -10.81 -10.67 5.93
C ILE A 369 -9.57 -11.55 5.77
N GLY A 370 -8.62 -11.11 4.94
CA GLY A 370 -7.37 -11.83 4.70
C GLY A 370 -6.55 -12.01 5.97
N PHE A 371 -6.38 -10.97 6.78
CA PHE A 371 -5.64 -11.05 8.04
C PHE A 371 -6.23 -12.10 8.99
N VAL A 372 -7.56 -12.09 9.17
CA VAL A 372 -8.24 -13.07 10.04
C VAL A 372 -8.06 -14.49 9.52
N LEU A 373 -8.26 -14.70 8.21
CA LEU A 373 -8.09 -16.02 7.60
C LEU A 373 -6.65 -16.52 7.71
N GLY A 374 -5.67 -15.66 7.43
CA GLY A 374 -4.25 -16.00 7.52
C GLY A 374 -3.82 -16.41 8.92
N GLY A 375 -4.18 -15.60 9.92
CA GLY A 375 -3.91 -15.91 11.31
C GLY A 375 -4.58 -17.19 11.78
N ALA A 376 -5.86 -17.41 11.42
CA ALA A 376 -6.58 -18.61 11.76
C ALA A 376 -5.94 -19.89 11.16
N ILE A 377 -5.54 -19.85 9.89
CA ILE A 377 -4.88 -20.98 9.21
C ILE A 377 -3.48 -21.22 9.83
N ALA A 378 -2.73 -20.17 10.11
CA ALA A 378 -1.40 -20.32 10.70
C ALA A 378 -1.46 -20.96 12.09
N VAL A 379 -2.46 -20.60 12.91
CA VAL A 379 -2.68 -21.20 14.25
C VAL A 379 -3.18 -22.61 14.14
N ALA A 380 -4.15 -22.89 13.24
CA ALA A 380 -4.80 -24.19 13.15
C ALA A 380 -3.94 -25.25 12.47
N VAL A 381 -3.10 -24.85 11.51
CA VAL A 381 -2.34 -25.78 10.66
C VAL A 381 -0.86 -25.40 10.58
N SER A 382 -0.48 -24.39 9.77
CA SER A 382 0.88 -23.89 9.66
C SER A 382 0.96 -22.65 8.75
N PRO A 383 2.03 -21.83 8.85
CA PRO A 383 2.29 -20.74 7.91
C PRO A 383 2.42 -21.20 6.44
N ARG A 384 3.01 -22.37 6.18
CA ARG A 384 3.16 -22.92 4.81
C ARG A 384 1.81 -23.17 4.16
N VAL A 385 0.85 -23.73 4.91
CA VAL A 385 -0.50 -24.00 4.41
C VAL A 385 -1.22 -22.68 4.09
N ALA A 386 -1.03 -21.64 4.87
CA ALA A 386 -1.61 -20.32 4.59
C ALA A 386 -1.11 -19.76 3.24
N PHE A 387 0.18 -19.89 2.92
CA PHE A 387 0.70 -19.53 1.59
C PHE A 387 0.08 -20.36 0.45
N VAL A 388 -0.10 -21.66 0.66
CA VAL A 388 -0.76 -22.54 -0.33
C VAL A 388 -2.22 -22.14 -0.55
N VAL A 389 -2.94 -21.80 0.53
CA VAL A 389 -4.32 -21.29 0.45
C VAL A 389 -4.36 -19.94 -0.28
N ALA A 390 -3.41 -19.05 -0.01
CA ALA A 390 -3.30 -17.77 -0.73
C ALA A 390 -3.07 -18.00 -2.23
N ALA A 391 -2.20 -18.96 -2.59
CA ALA A 391 -1.95 -19.33 -3.97
C ALA A 391 -3.20 -19.89 -4.66
N ALA A 392 -3.83 -20.89 -4.04
CA ALA A 392 -5.03 -21.54 -4.59
C ALA A 392 -6.18 -20.53 -4.74
N GLY A 393 -6.39 -19.68 -3.74
CA GLY A 393 -7.42 -18.66 -3.78
C GLY A 393 -7.17 -17.59 -4.86
N THR A 394 -5.94 -17.11 -4.99
CA THR A 394 -5.56 -16.16 -6.05
C THR A 394 -5.78 -16.75 -7.44
N LEU A 395 -5.38 -18.01 -7.65
CA LEU A 395 -5.57 -18.71 -8.94
C LEU A 395 -7.06 -19.00 -9.20
N ALA A 396 -7.84 -19.32 -8.16
CA ALA A 396 -9.29 -19.51 -8.28
C ALA A 396 -10.00 -18.20 -8.67
N VAL A 397 -9.58 -17.07 -8.12
CA VAL A 397 -10.10 -15.75 -8.53
C VAL A 397 -9.83 -15.51 -10.01
N VAL A 398 -8.62 -15.77 -10.48
CA VAL A 398 -8.27 -15.63 -11.90
C VAL A 398 -9.13 -16.55 -12.77
N ALA A 399 -9.30 -17.81 -12.38
CA ALA A 399 -10.14 -18.76 -13.11
C ALA A 399 -11.61 -18.29 -13.15
N GLY A 400 -12.14 -17.77 -12.04
CA GLY A 400 -13.49 -17.21 -11.96
C GLY A 400 -13.66 -16.00 -12.88
N VAL A 401 -12.73 -15.04 -12.85
CA VAL A 401 -12.73 -13.88 -13.74
C VAL A 401 -12.64 -14.29 -15.21
N ALA A 402 -11.80 -15.28 -15.53
CA ALA A 402 -11.66 -15.79 -16.89
C ALA A 402 -12.94 -16.51 -17.38
N ALA A 403 -13.62 -17.27 -16.49
CA ALA A 403 -14.86 -17.97 -16.81
C ALA A 403 -16.02 -17.03 -17.13
N LEU A 404 -16.08 -15.86 -16.48
CA LEU A 404 -17.08 -14.83 -16.76
C LEU A 404 -16.87 -14.15 -18.13
N ARG A 405 -15.77 -14.46 -18.83
CA ARG A 405 -15.44 -13.97 -20.19
C ARG A 405 -15.61 -12.46 -20.40
N PRO A 406 -15.17 -11.61 -19.46
CA PRO A 406 -15.34 -10.16 -19.58
C PRO A 406 -14.65 -9.58 -20.83
N TRP A 407 -13.64 -10.29 -21.38
CA TRP A 407 -12.84 -9.92 -22.56
C TRP A 407 -13.57 -9.96 -23.89
N ARG A 408 -14.81 -10.49 -23.95
CA ARG A 408 -15.61 -10.62 -25.18
C ARG A 408 -16.54 -9.46 -25.46
N GLN A 409 -16.53 -8.39 -24.68
CA GLN A 409 -17.31 -7.23 -25.01
C GLN A 409 -16.76 -6.51 -26.23
N PRO A 410 -17.63 -6.02 -27.14
CA PRO A 410 -17.20 -5.31 -28.33
C PRO A 410 -16.40 -4.06 -27.89
N ARG A 411 -15.28 -3.80 -28.59
CA ARG A 411 -14.56 -2.54 -28.47
C ARG A 411 -15.57 -1.41 -28.55
N VAL A 412 -15.74 -0.66 -27.47
CA VAL A 412 -16.45 0.61 -27.53
C VAL A 412 -15.77 1.39 -28.64
N ALA A 413 -16.48 1.60 -29.72
CA ALA A 413 -15.97 2.35 -30.86
C ALA A 413 -15.49 3.70 -30.32
N ARG A 414 -14.21 3.99 -30.49
CA ARG A 414 -13.70 5.34 -30.30
C ARG A 414 -14.53 6.21 -31.23
N VAL A 415 -15.49 6.93 -30.68
CA VAL A 415 -16.10 8.05 -31.36
C VAL A 415 -15.04 9.13 -31.37
N LEU A 416 -14.18 9.06 -32.38
CA LEU A 416 -13.39 10.18 -32.84
C LEU A 416 -14.36 11.06 -33.65
N THR A 417 -14.84 12.11 -33.04
CA THR A 417 -15.24 13.33 -33.75
C THR A 417 -14.67 14.51 -32.98
#